data_7d27e35ecc5d536267b1349adac23973
#
_entry.id   7d27e35ecc5d536267b1349adac23973
#
_cell.length_a   1.000
_cell.length_b   1.000
_cell.length_c   1.000
_cell.angle_alpha   90.00
_cell.angle_beta   90.00
_cell.angle_gamma   90.00
#
_symmetry.space_group_name_H-M   'P 1'
#
loop_
_entity.id
_entity.type
_entity.pdbx_description
1 polymer ?
#
loop_
_entity_poly.entity_id
_entity_poly.type
_entity_poly.pdbx_seq_one_letter_code
_entity_poly.pdbx_strand_id
1 'polypeptide(L)'
;MKNDTRAPALFFAPFVSSAMRVEPQWIDYHGHLNMAYYHVLFDRAVDEVFSLVGLTRDYAETRQASTFTAECHVLYKRELTEGDMVRVTAQLIGFDDKRLHYYLEMRHALSLIHI
;
A
#
# COMPACT_ATOMS: atom_id res chain seq x y z
N MET A 1 -4.70 -26.96 -5.52
CA MET A 1 -5.13 -26.61 -5.13
C MET A 1 -6.16 -26.60 -5.01
N LYS A 2 -6.46 -26.69 -4.90
CA LYS A 2 -7.32 -26.53 -4.78
C LYS A 2 -7.91 -25.77 -4.40
N ASN A 3 -7.85 -25.52 -4.42
CA ASN A 3 -8.25 -24.79 -4.20
C ASN A 3 -8.63 -24.25 -3.35
N ASP A 4 -8.08 -24.03 -3.45
CA ASP A 4 -8.46 -23.40 -2.25
C ASP A 4 -9.42 -22.25 -2.47
N THR A 5 -10.63 -22.49 -2.22
CA THR A 5 -11.69 -21.58 -2.59
C THR A 5 -11.83 -20.39 -1.67
N ARG A 6 -11.13 -20.38 -0.51
CA ARG A 6 -11.25 -19.25 0.41
C ARG A 6 -10.36 -18.09 0.04
N ALA A 7 -9.20 -18.38 -0.53
CA ALA A 7 -8.26 -17.35 -0.91
C ALA A 7 -8.84 -16.36 -1.91
N PRO A 8 -9.66 -16.79 -2.88
CA PRO A 8 -10.21 -15.84 -3.86
C PRO A 8 -10.97 -14.67 -3.28
N ALA A 9 -11.63 -14.87 -2.14
CA ALA A 9 -12.38 -13.77 -1.54
C ALA A 9 -11.51 -12.60 -1.15
N LEU A 10 -10.26 -12.87 -0.77
CA LEU A 10 -9.31 -11.82 -0.41
C LEU A 10 -8.84 -11.03 -1.63
N PHE A 11 -8.83 -11.67 -2.78
CA PHE A 11 -8.28 -11.06 -3.99
C PHE A 11 -9.33 -10.34 -4.82
N PHE A 12 -10.57 -10.71 -4.70
CA PHE A 12 -11.65 -10.06 -5.45
C PHE A 12 -12.05 -8.72 -4.82
N ALA A 13 -11.92 -8.60 -3.52
CA ALA A 13 -12.24 -7.36 -2.84
C ALA A 13 -10.93 -6.65 -2.50
N PRO A 14 -10.72 -5.43 -2.99
CA PRO A 14 -9.50 -4.72 -2.63
C PRO A 14 -9.44 -4.45 -1.14
N PHE A 15 -8.25 -4.54 -0.61
CA PHE A 15 -7.99 -4.10 0.75
C PHE A 15 -8.03 -2.57 0.79
N VAL A 16 -8.59 -2.01 1.86
CA VAL A 16 -8.59 -0.57 2.09
C VAL A 16 -7.84 -0.30 3.38
N SER A 17 -6.81 0.53 3.31
CA SER A 17 -6.01 0.86 4.49
C SER A 17 -6.77 1.74 5.46
N SER A 18 -6.25 1.86 6.69
CA SER A 18 -6.68 2.90 7.60
C SER A 18 -6.35 4.27 7.01
N ALA A 19 -7.05 5.31 7.47
CA ALA A 19 -6.78 6.66 7.03
C ALA A 19 -5.43 7.12 7.56
N MET A 20 -4.66 7.79 6.72
CA MET A 20 -3.34 8.27 7.08
C MET A 20 -3.27 9.76 6.79
N ARG A 21 -2.60 10.50 7.66
CA ARG A 21 -2.47 11.96 7.54
C ARG A 21 -1.13 12.32 6.92
N VAL A 22 -1.15 13.28 6.01
CA VAL A 22 0.07 13.89 5.49
C VAL A 22 0.68 14.74 6.61
N GLU A 23 1.90 14.41 7.01
CA GLU A 23 2.58 15.05 8.13
C GLU A 23 3.33 16.29 7.68
N PRO A 24 3.41 17.32 8.54
CA PRO A 24 4.00 18.60 8.13
C PRO A 24 5.46 18.50 7.71
N GLN A 25 6.24 17.60 8.32
CA GLN A 25 7.65 17.48 7.98
C GLN A 25 7.91 16.84 6.62
N TRP A 26 6.87 16.34 5.96
CA TRP A 26 6.98 15.73 4.64
C TRP A 26 6.75 16.73 3.50
N ILE A 27 6.39 17.96 3.86
CA ILE A 27 6.10 19.00 2.89
C ILE A 27 7.41 19.66 2.46
N ASP A 28 7.62 19.78 1.16
CA ASP A 28 8.83 20.41 0.64
C ASP A 28 8.60 21.92 0.45
N TYR A 29 9.61 22.60 -0.10
CA TYR A 29 9.55 24.05 -0.24
C TYR A 29 8.53 24.50 -1.30
N HIS A 30 8.00 23.57 -2.10
CA HIS A 30 6.92 23.90 -3.04
C HIS A 30 5.54 23.94 -2.36
N GLY A 31 5.46 23.56 -1.09
CA GLY A 31 4.19 23.54 -0.36
C GLY A 31 3.38 22.26 -0.55
N HIS A 32 3.97 21.25 -1.15
CA HIS A 32 3.28 19.99 -1.42
C HIS A 32 4.03 18.83 -0.79
N LEU A 33 3.32 17.71 -0.64
CA LEU A 33 3.95 16.47 -0.18
C LEU A 33 5.10 16.10 -1.13
N ASN A 34 6.29 15.95 -0.56
CA ASN A 34 7.44 15.54 -1.34
C ASN A 34 7.21 14.16 -1.93
N MET A 35 7.66 13.96 -3.16
CA MET A 35 7.45 12.73 -3.92
C MET A 35 7.81 11.47 -3.13
N ALA A 36 8.87 11.50 -2.36
CA ALA A 36 9.35 10.34 -1.63
C ALA A 36 8.35 9.86 -0.57
N TYR A 37 7.55 10.75 -0.02
CA TYR A 37 6.67 10.40 1.07
C TYR A 37 5.35 9.80 0.62
N TYR A 38 4.99 9.90 -0.66
CA TYR A 38 3.93 9.07 -1.22
C TYR A 38 4.27 7.60 -1.03
N HIS A 39 5.54 7.26 -1.23
CA HIS A 39 6.01 5.89 -1.05
C HIS A 39 5.92 5.44 0.41
N VAL A 40 6.16 6.35 1.34
CA VAL A 40 5.99 6.02 2.77
C VAL A 40 4.54 5.65 3.07
N LEU A 41 3.60 6.42 2.52
CA LEU A 41 2.17 6.13 2.72
C LEU A 41 1.78 4.81 2.08
N PHE A 42 2.24 4.54 0.87
CA PHE A 42 1.99 3.26 0.22
C PHE A 42 2.60 2.11 1.02
N ASP A 43 3.82 2.30 1.50
CA ASP A 43 4.51 1.25 2.24
C ASP A 43 3.78 0.92 3.54
N ARG A 44 3.27 1.92 4.24
CA ARG A 44 2.47 1.69 5.45
C ARG A 44 1.21 0.91 5.15
N ALA A 45 0.56 1.18 4.02
CA ALA A 45 -0.63 0.45 3.61
C ALA A 45 -0.30 -1.00 3.28
N VAL A 46 0.82 -1.23 2.62
CA VAL A 46 1.29 -2.58 2.30
C VAL A 46 1.58 -3.36 3.58
N ASP A 47 2.17 -2.71 4.58
CA ASP A 47 2.40 -3.36 5.87
C ASP A 47 1.09 -3.82 6.52
N GLU A 48 0.03 -3.02 6.41
CA GLU A 48 -1.28 -3.43 6.92
C GLU A 48 -1.79 -4.68 6.22
N VAL A 49 -1.69 -4.70 4.89
CA VAL A 49 -2.14 -5.85 4.11
C VAL A 49 -1.32 -7.09 4.44
N PHE A 50 -0.01 -6.94 4.55
CA PHE A 50 0.87 -8.06 4.87
C PHE A 50 0.57 -8.60 6.26
N SER A 51 0.23 -7.74 7.21
CA SER A 51 -0.16 -8.18 8.55
C SER A 51 -1.41 -9.05 8.51
N LEU A 52 -2.36 -8.72 7.65
CA LEU A 52 -3.59 -9.49 7.53
C LEU A 52 -3.36 -10.89 6.98
N VAL A 53 -2.36 -11.08 6.14
CA VAL A 53 -2.07 -12.37 5.55
C VAL A 53 -0.91 -13.09 6.25
N GLY A 54 -0.44 -12.57 7.38
CA GLY A 54 0.56 -13.24 8.19
C GLY A 54 2.00 -12.95 7.85
N LEU A 55 2.25 -12.05 6.90
CA LEU A 55 3.61 -11.67 6.52
C LEU A 55 4.08 -10.52 7.42
N THR A 56 4.27 -10.83 8.69
CA THR A 56 4.61 -9.86 9.72
C THR A 56 6.10 -9.86 9.98
N ARG A 57 6.53 -8.93 10.84
CA ARG A 57 7.91 -8.93 11.33
C ARG A 57 8.25 -10.26 12.01
N ASP A 58 7.31 -10.79 12.79
CA ASP A 58 7.52 -12.04 13.48
C ASP A 58 7.75 -13.19 12.49
N TYR A 59 6.96 -13.22 11.42
CA TYR A 59 7.16 -14.21 10.35
C TYR A 59 8.55 -14.08 9.75
N ALA A 60 8.97 -12.85 9.45
CA ALA A 60 10.27 -12.61 8.84
C ALA A 60 11.41 -13.08 9.75
N GLU A 61 11.31 -12.79 11.03
CA GLU A 61 12.34 -13.18 12.00
C GLU A 61 12.34 -14.69 12.25
N THR A 62 11.16 -15.29 12.36
CA THR A 62 11.04 -16.71 12.65
C THR A 62 11.44 -17.57 11.46
N ARG A 63 11.01 -17.20 10.26
CA ARG A 63 11.25 -17.97 9.04
C ARG A 63 12.50 -17.53 8.30
N GLN A 64 13.11 -16.41 8.72
CA GLN A 64 14.22 -15.80 8.03
C GLN A 64 13.89 -15.57 6.55
N ALA A 65 12.65 -15.13 6.31
CA ALA A 65 12.14 -14.90 4.97
C ALA A 65 11.30 -13.63 4.98
N SER A 66 11.43 -12.86 3.94
CA SER A 66 10.70 -11.60 3.83
C SER A 66 10.56 -11.25 2.37
N THR A 67 9.96 -10.09 2.11
CA THR A 67 9.81 -9.56 0.77
C THR A 67 10.61 -8.28 0.62
N PHE A 68 10.98 -7.96 -0.61
CA PHE A 68 11.48 -6.63 -0.92
C PHE A 68 10.93 -6.23 -2.28
N THR A 69 10.84 -4.92 -2.51
CA THR A 69 10.32 -4.39 -3.75
C THR A 69 11.38 -4.53 -4.85
N ALA A 70 11.05 -5.31 -5.86
CA ALA A 70 11.94 -5.49 -7.00
C ALA A 70 11.70 -4.44 -8.08
N GLU A 71 10.46 -4.01 -8.23
CA GLU A 71 10.08 -3.09 -9.29
C GLU A 71 8.78 -2.39 -8.91
N CYS A 72 8.68 -1.10 -9.22
CA CYS A 72 7.42 -0.41 -9.09
C CYS A 72 7.29 0.65 -10.18
N HIS A 73 6.04 0.97 -10.53
CA HIS A 73 5.70 2.01 -11.48
C HIS A 73 4.66 2.90 -10.79
N VAL A 74 4.93 4.19 -10.72
CA VAL A 74 4.08 5.13 -9.98
C VAL A 74 3.62 6.26 -10.88
N LEU A 75 2.33 6.57 -10.80
CA LEU A 75 1.75 7.73 -11.47
C LEU A 75 1.25 8.68 -10.39
N TYR A 76 1.67 9.93 -10.47
CA TYR A 76 1.26 10.99 -9.55
C TYR A 76 0.24 11.87 -10.27
N LYS A 77 -1.01 11.78 -9.86
CA LYS A 77 -2.08 12.49 -10.56
C LYS A 77 -2.48 13.78 -9.89
N ARG A 78 -2.31 13.87 -8.58
CA ARG A 78 -2.66 15.05 -7.80
C ARG A 78 -1.68 15.22 -6.66
N GLU A 79 -1.49 16.48 -6.29
CA GLU A 79 -0.64 16.82 -5.16
C GLU A 79 -1.41 16.73 -3.86
N LEU A 80 -0.68 16.51 -2.78
CA LEU A 80 -1.22 16.50 -1.43
C LEU A 80 -0.53 17.60 -0.62
N THR A 81 -1.27 18.12 0.35
CA THR A 81 -0.77 19.16 1.23
C THR A 81 -0.87 18.70 2.68
N GLU A 82 -0.28 19.49 3.57
CA GLU A 82 -0.24 19.18 4.99
C GLU A 82 -1.65 18.95 5.52
N GLY A 83 -1.81 17.88 6.29
CA GLY A 83 -3.08 17.58 6.95
C GLY A 83 -4.08 16.81 6.10
N ASP A 84 -3.81 16.64 4.81
CA ASP A 84 -4.69 15.82 3.99
C ASP A 84 -4.74 14.40 4.53
N MET A 85 -5.93 13.81 4.49
CA MET A 85 -6.13 12.43 4.91
C MET A 85 -6.31 11.56 3.68
N VAL A 86 -5.60 10.46 3.62
CA VAL A 86 -5.65 9.54 2.48
C VAL A 86 -5.91 8.12 2.94
N ARG A 87 -6.44 7.33 2.04
CA ARG A 87 -6.50 5.87 2.16
C ARG A 87 -5.91 5.26 0.91
N VAL A 88 -5.35 4.08 1.08
CA VAL A 88 -4.78 3.32 -0.02
C VAL A 88 -5.58 2.04 -0.16
N THR A 89 -5.94 1.72 -1.40
CA THR A 89 -6.52 0.41 -1.70
C THR A 89 -5.43 -0.45 -2.31
N ALA A 90 -5.47 -1.74 -2.02
CA ALA A 90 -4.49 -2.69 -2.53
C ALA A 90 -5.19 -3.90 -3.09
N GLN A 91 -4.76 -4.36 -4.24
CA GLN A 91 -5.32 -5.54 -4.87
C GLN A 91 -4.20 -6.38 -5.46
N LEU A 92 -4.21 -7.66 -5.14
CA LEU A 92 -3.29 -8.60 -5.75
C LEU A 92 -3.76 -8.88 -7.17
N ILE A 93 -2.88 -8.71 -8.15
CA ILE A 93 -3.22 -8.93 -9.54
C ILE A 93 -2.45 -10.11 -10.15
N GLY A 94 -1.46 -10.63 -9.43
CA GLY A 94 -0.76 -11.83 -9.91
C GLY A 94 0.26 -12.28 -8.89
N PHE A 95 0.65 -13.55 -8.98
CA PHE A 95 1.70 -14.08 -8.11
C PHE A 95 2.26 -15.37 -8.70
N ASP A 96 3.45 -15.70 -8.27
CA ASP A 96 4.06 -16.99 -8.55
C ASP A 96 4.79 -17.47 -7.29
N ASP A 97 5.69 -18.45 -7.43
CA ASP A 97 6.37 -19.04 -6.30
C ASP A 97 7.21 -18.04 -5.50
N LYS A 98 7.63 -16.95 -6.13
CA LYS A 98 8.60 -16.04 -5.54
C LYS A 98 8.15 -14.58 -5.58
N ARG A 99 7.11 -14.24 -6.32
CA ARG A 99 6.74 -12.84 -6.58
C ARG A 99 5.28 -12.60 -6.34
N LEU A 100 5.01 -11.40 -5.84
CA LEU A 100 3.66 -10.86 -5.74
C LEU A 100 3.60 -9.64 -6.64
N HIS A 101 2.53 -9.55 -7.43
CA HIS A 101 2.27 -8.37 -8.25
C HIS A 101 0.97 -7.77 -7.78
N TYR A 102 1.01 -6.57 -7.24
CA TYR A 102 -0.18 -5.93 -6.72
C TYR A 102 -0.28 -4.49 -7.19
N TYR A 103 -1.50 -3.97 -7.12
CA TYR A 103 -1.86 -2.66 -7.59
C TYR A 103 -2.37 -1.85 -6.41
N LEU A 104 -1.84 -0.64 -6.26
CA LEU A 104 -2.21 0.25 -5.18
C LEU A 104 -2.78 1.53 -5.76
N GLU A 105 -3.82 2.05 -5.11
CA GLU A 105 -4.35 3.36 -5.43
C GLU A 105 -4.45 4.16 -4.15
N MET A 106 -4.02 5.42 -4.21
CA MET A 106 -4.18 6.35 -3.11
C MET A 106 -5.31 7.31 -3.44
N ARG A 107 -6.20 7.53 -2.49
CA ARG A 107 -7.34 8.42 -2.65
C ARG A 107 -7.45 9.33 -1.45
N HIS A 108 -7.95 10.52 -1.69
CA HIS A 108 -8.28 11.43 -0.61
C HIS A 108 -9.40 10.81 0.21
N ALA A 109 -9.23 10.73 1.52
CA ALA A 109 -10.13 9.93 2.37
C ALA A 109 -11.56 10.46 2.39
N LEU A 110 -11.74 11.77 2.22
CA LEU A 110 -13.06 12.38 2.28
C LEU A 110 -13.73 12.47 0.91
N SER A 111 -12.98 12.83 -0.12
CA SER A 111 -13.55 13.08 -1.45
C SER A 111 -13.47 11.88 -2.38
N LEU A 112 -12.65 10.90 -2.04
CA LEU A 112 -12.41 9.70 -2.84
C LEU A 112 -11.78 10.02 -4.20
N ILE A 113 -11.19 11.20 -4.35
CA ILE A 113 -10.47 11.58 -5.57
C ILE A 113 -9.12 10.88 -5.58
N HIS A 114 -8.75 10.33 -6.73
CA HIS A 114 -7.43 9.70 -6.91
C HIS A 114 -6.31 10.71 -6.76
N ILE A 115 -5.30 10.31 -6.07
CA ILE A 115 -4.09 11.08 -5.88
C ILE A 115 -3.01 10.59 -6.84
#